data_cca2a0785237eb242876dac4c7ded2f3
#
_entry.id   cca2a0785237eb242876dac4c7ded2f3
#
_cell.length_a   1.000
_cell.length_b   1.000
_cell.length_c   1.000
_cell.angle_alpha   90.00
_cell.angle_beta   90.00
_cell.angle_gamma   90.00
#
_symmetry.space_group_name_H-M   'P 1'
#
loop_
_entity.id
_entity.type
_entity.pdbx_description
1 polymer ?
#
loop_
_entity_poly.entity_id
_entity_poly.type
_entity_poly.pdbx_seq_one_letter_code
_entity_poly.pdbx_strand_id
1 'polypeptide(L)'
;TRRSSDLTRMVIDGAGTNGGKLRDAVLFSPINSLASIDAGDALGGEIDYSDDALLSSLNDPVYNTVNEYKKQNQFSMTYNAGFNWEIVKGLTYQLKGSYAYTYNYTDNVWLKKTGESSSNAGQPVAKRTDEKGARWNLQNILSYRFSLKKNHRLDLMAGHEMVSNYRNQMIASSKYYPMDFTASEVLAMWNYGESQPTYTTLGEPSRTASYFGRLNYAFKDRYMFTFTARADGTNVFAPENRWGFFPGMAL
;
A
#
# COMPACT_ATOMS: atom_id res chain seq x y z
N THR A 1 -22.11 21.40 6.43
CA THR A 1 -21.27 20.63 5.45
C THR A 1 -19.80 20.85 5.76
N ARG A 2 -19.08 19.77 6.12
CA ARG A 2 -17.61 19.80 6.21
C ARG A 2 -17.05 19.18 4.93
N ARG A 3 -16.18 19.90 4.23
CA ARG A 3 -15.37 19.37 3.14
C ARG A 3 -13.91 19.41 3.60
N SER A 4 -13.20 18.32 3.53
CA SER A 4 -11.75 18.30 3.63
C SER A 4 -11.16 17.61 2.42
N SER A 5 -10.10 18.15 1.87
CA SER A 5 -9.33 17.55 0.81
C SER A 5 -7.86 17.55 1.23
N ASP A 6 -7.24 16.40 1.20
CA ASP A 6 -5.81 16.27 1.48
C ASP A 6 -5.09 15.86 0.20
N LEU A 7 -4.07 16.62 -0.15
CA LEU A 7 -3.18 16.34 -1.27
C LEU A 7 -1.78 16.10 -0.72
N THR A 8 -1.25 14.91 -0.96
CA THR A 8 0.11 14.56 -0.54
C THR A 8 0.93 14.11 -1.73
N ARG A 9 2.12 14.72 -1.88
CA ARG A 9 3.15 14.25 -2.79
C ARG A 9 4.35 13.82 -1.98
N MET A 10 4.78 12.58 -2.16
CA MET A 10 5.97 12.03 -1.54
C MET A 10 6.95 11.58 -2.64
N VAL A 11 8.20 11.99 -2.51
CA VAL A 11 9.30 11.53 -3.36
C VAL A 11 10.30 10.83 -2.44
N ILE A 12 10.58 9.58 -2.74
CA ILE A 12 11.63 8.81 -2.07
C ILE A 12 12.74 8.62 -3.09
N ASP A 13 13.88 9.23 -2.81
CA ASP A 13 15.09 9.18 -3.65
C ASP A 13 16.18 8.44 -2.87
N GLY A 14 16.82 7.48 -3.48
CA GLY A 14 17.92 6.75 -2.86
C GLY A 14 17.97 5.25 -3.15
N ALA A 15 18.98 4.60 -2.59
CA ALA A 15 19.13 3.16 -2.68
C ALA A 15 17.94 2.43 -2.02
N GLY A 16 17.37 1.47 -2.73
CA GLY A 16 16.23 0.71 -2.23
C GLY A 16 16.57 -0.01 -0.92
N THR A 17 15.75 0.21 0.10
CA THR A 17 15.84 -0.56 1.35
C THR A 17 15.07 -1.87 1.18
N ASN A 18 15.70 -2.92 0.70
CA ASN A 18 15.16 -4.26 0.78
C ASN A 18 15.66 -4.94 2.06
N GLY A 19 14.80 -5.72 2.73
CA GLY A 19 15.19 -6.50 3.90
C GLY A 19 16.38 -7.44 3.66
N GLY A 20 16.64 -7.80 2.39
CA GLY A 20 17.83 -8.53 1.98
C GLY A 20 19.13 -7.78 2.24
N LYS A 21 19.18 -6.47 2.07
CA LYS A 21 20.39 -5.68 2.30
C LYS A 21 20.85 -5.68 3.76
N LEU A 22 19.91 -5.66 4.71
CA LEU A 22 20.24 -5.76 6.13
C LEU A 22 20.79 -7.15 6.48
N ARG A 23 20.20 -8.19 5.92
CA ARG A 23 20.70 -9.56 6.06
C ARG A 23 22.11 -9.68 5.48
N ASP A 24 22.31 -9.20 4.27
CA ASP A 24 23.60 -9.25 3.58
C ASP A 24 24.66 -8.43 4.33
N ALA A 25 24.30 -7.25 4.88
CA ALA A 25 25.20 -6.45 5.70
C ALA A 25 25.61 -7.13 7.03
N VAL A 26 24.74 -7.95 7.62
CA VAL A 26 25.04 -8.69 8.86
C VAL A 26 25.87 -9.94 8.58
N LEU A 27 25.62 -10.60 7.46
CA LEU A 27 26.29 -11.86 7.10
C LEU A 27 27.58 -11.65 6.31
N PHE A 28 27.76 -10.48 5.69
CA PHE A 28 28.94 -10.16 4.90
C PHE A 28 30.16 -9.93 5.79
N SER A 29 31.28 -10.55 5.45
CA SER A 29 32.51 -10.42 6.26
C SER A 29 33.05 -8.99 6.15
N PRO A 30 33.26 -8.29 7.30
CA PRO A 30 33.81 -6.92 7.27
C PRO A 30 35.25 -6.86 6.77
N ILE A 31 35.98 -7.96 6.84
CA ILE A 31 37.40 -8.06 6.39
C ILE A 31 37.47 -8.01 4.86
N ASN A 32 36.53 -8.61 4.18
CA ASN A 32 36.47 -8.65 2.71
C ASN A 32 36.16 -7.29 2.10
N SER A 33 35.32 -6.48 2.76
CA SER A 33 35.00 -5.12 2.27
C SER A 33 36.21 -4.17 2.43
N LEU A 34 37.05 -4.35 3.44
CA LEU A 34 38.29 -3.57 3.64
C LEU A 34 39.38 -3.93 2.62
N ALA A 35 39.53 -5.21 2.27
CA ALA A 35 40.48 -5.66 1.27
C ALA A 35 40.15 -5.15 -0.14
N SER A 36 38.88 -5.00 -0.49
CA SER A 36 38.44 -4.44 -1.77
C SER A 36 38.67 -2.93 -1.87
N ILE A 37 38.69 -2.20 -0.76
CA ILE A 37 38.95 -0.76 -0.69
C ILE A 37 40.43 -0.46 -0.83
N ASP A 38 41.31 -1.24 -0.22
CA ASP A 38 42.77 -1.05 -0.27
C ASP A 38 43.40 -1.41 -1.63
N ALA A 39 42.75 -2.22 -2.45
CA ALA A 39 43.26 -2.66 -3.75
C ALA A 39 43.08 -1.62 -4.88
N GLY A 40 42.63 -0.40 -4.61
CA GLY A 40 42.44 0.66 -5.60
C GLY A 40 41.32 0.37 -6.61
N ASP A 41 40.69 -0.76 -6.50
CA ASP A 41 39.50 -1.15 -7.24
C ASP A 41 38.30 -0.76 -6.35
N ALA A 42 37.97 0.52 -6.40
CA ALA A 42 36.88 1.05 -5.63
C ALA A 42 35.64 0.18 -5.83
N LEU A 43 35.38 -0.73 -4.90
CA LEU A 43 34.15 -1.52 -4.85
C LEU A 43 34.08 -2.69 -5.87
N GLY A 44 35.04 -3.60 -5.93
CA GLY A 44 34.78 -4.75 -6.74
C GLY A 44 35.90 -5.71 -7.04
N GLY A 45 36.82 -5.94 -6.12
CA GLY A 45 37.65 -7.13 -6.16
C GLY A 45 36.73 -8.36 -6.25
N GLU A 46 36.98 -9.22 -7.21
CA GLU A 46 36.30 -10.51 -7.32
C GLU A 46 36.74 -11.34 -6.11
N ILE A 47 35.88 -11.38 -5.10
CA ILE A 47 36.10 -12.24 -3.93
C ILE A 47 35.68 -13.63 -4.39
N ASP A 48 36.64 -14.54 -4.47
CA ASP A 48 36.35 -15.93 -4.80
C ASP A 48 35.68 -16.62 -3.60
N TYR A 49 34.39 -16.79 -3.69
CA TYR A 49 33.57 -17.52 -2.72
C TYR A 49 33.32 -18.97 -3.16
N SER A 50 34.16 -19.51 -4.05
CA SER A 50 33.94 -20.82 -4.66
C SER A 50 33.84 -21.97 -3.66
N ASP A 51 34.45 -21.82 -2.50
CA ASP A 51 34.50 -22.87 -1.47
C ASP A 51 33.35 -22.80 -0.44
N ASP A 52 32.55 -21.71 -0.42
CA ASP A 52 31.44 -21.56 0.52
C ASP A 52 30.16 -21.16 -0.21
N ALA A 53 29.29 -22.15 -0.44
CA ALA A 53 28.01 -21.96 -1.14
C ALA A 53 27.09 -20.94 -0.43
N LEU A 54 27.28 -20.67 0.84
CA LEU A 54 26.51 -19.70 1.60
C LEU A 54 27.00 -18.27 1.35
N LEU A 55 28.29 -18.08 1.21
CA LEU A 55 28.93 -16.78 0.92
C LEU A 55 28.85 -16.41 -0.55
N SER A 56 28.83 -17.38 -1.48
CA SER A 56 28.69 -17.15 -2.92
C SER A 56 27.36 -16.50 -3.31
N SER A 57 26.34 -16.59 -2.45
CA SER A 57 25.03 -15.96 -2.67
C SER A 57 24.92 -14.56 -2.08
N LEU A 58 25.92 -14.08 -1.34
CA LEU A 58 25.93 -12.77 -0.70
C LEU A 58 26.49 -11.72 -1.68
N ASN A 59 25.76 -10.62 -1.80
CA ASN A 59 26.23 -9.45 -2.52
C ASN A 59 26.85 -8.45 -1.54
N ASP A 60 27.94 -7.79 -1.92
CA ASP A 60 28.52 -6.73 -1.12
C ASP A 60 27.47 -5.64 -0.84
N PRO A 61 27.10 -5.41 0.42
CA PRO A 61 26.04 -4.46 0.77
C PRO A 61 26.41 -3.01 0.47
N VAL A 62 27.70 -2.66 0.55
CA VAL A 62 28.19 -1.31 0.23
C VAL A 62 28.09 -1.10 -1.28
N TYR A 63 28.56 -2.07 -2.05
CA TYR A 63 28.49 -2.02 -3.51
C TYR A 63 27.05 -1.95 -4.01
N ASN A 64 26.18 -2.80 -3.49
CA ASN A 64 24.75 -2.77 -3.82
C ASN A 64 24.10 -1.43 -3.49
N THR A 65 24.48 -0.80 -2.38
CA THR A 65 23.93 0.50 -1.98
C THR A 65 24.32 1.62 -2.94
N VAL A 66 25.53 1.60 -3.47
CA VAL A 66 26.03 2.60 -4.41
C VAL A 66 25.50 2.38 -5.84
N ASN A 67 25.33 1.12 -6.23
CA ASN A 67 24.97 0.74 -7.60
C ASN A 67 23.49 0.42 -7.80
N GLU A 68 22.67 0.50 -6.77
CA GLU A 68 21.22 0.43 -6.87
C GLU A 68 20.61 1.82 -6.71
N TYR A 69 19.83 2.21 -7.69
CA TYR A 69 19.08 3.45 -7.66
C TYR A 69 17.59 3.14 -7.58
N LYS A 70 16.90 3.77 -6.65
CA LYS A 70 15.44 3.70 -6.53
C LYS A 70 14.87 5.09 -6.33
N LYS A 71 13.95 5.48 -7.20
CA LYS A 71 13.19 6.70 -7.05
C LYS A 71 11.71 6.38 -7.06
N GLN A 72 11.02 6.76 -6.00
CA GLN A 72 9.58 6.60 -5.87
C GLN A 72 8.92 7.97 -5.74
N ASN A 73 7.94 8.22 -6.59
CA ASN A 73 7.07 9.38 -6.50
C ASN A 73 5.67 8.88 -6.16
N GLN A 74 5.10 9.42 -5.09
CA GLN A 74 3.73 9.12 -4.68
C GLN A 74 2.91 10.39 -4.70
N PHE A 75 1.77 10.31 -5.35
CA PHE A 75 0.74 11.33 -5.33
C PHE A 75 -0.51 10.72 -4.70
N SER A 76 -1.04 11.38 -3.67
CA SER A 76 -2.27 10.95 -3.00
C SER A 76 -3.21 12.13 -2.87
N MET A 77 -4.48 11.88 -3.14
CA MET A 77 -5.55 12.87 -3.06
C MET A 77 -6.75 12.22 -2.35
N THR A 78 -7.24 12.89 -1.31
CA THR A 78 -8.40 12.39 -0.55
C THR A 78 -9.44 13.50 -0.43
N TYR A 79 -10.66 13.19 -0.83
CA TYR A 79 -11.83 14.04 -0.67
C TYR A 79 -12.79 13.40 0.32
N ASN A 80 -13.25 14.21 1.28
CA ASN A 80 -14.26 13.82 2.23
C ASN A 80 -15.41 14.82 2.18
N ALA A 81 -16.64 14.33 2.10
CA ALA A 81 -17.83 15.14 2.13
C ALA A 81 -18.82 14.55 3.11
N GLY A 82 -19.52 15.38 3.83
CA GLY A 82 -20.54 14.96 4.77
C GLY A 82 -21.73 15.92 4.77
N PHE A 83 -22.90 15.34 4.91
CA PHE A 83 -24.16 16.04 5.03
C PHE A 83 -24.90 15.50 6.25
N ASN A 84 -25.33 16.39 7.15
CA ASN A 84 -26.13 16.06 8.31
C ASN A 84 -27.45 16.84 8.21
N TRP A 85 -28.54 16.14 8.35
CA TRP A 85 -29.88 16.71 8.28
C TRP A 85 -30.72 16.23 9.45
N GLU A 86 -31.18 17.13 10.27
CA GLU A 86 -32.20 16.85 11.27
C GLU A 86 -33.57 16.98 10.59
N ILE A 87 -34.19 15.84 10.26
CA ILE A 87 -35.47 15.76 9.55
C ILE A 87 -36.60 16.26 10.43
N VAL A 88 -36.63 15.76 11.67
CA VAL A 88 -37.49 16.21 12.75
C VAL A 88 -36.72 16.08 14.06
N LYS A 89 -37.18 16.69 15.11
CA LYS A 89 -36.51 16.65 16.42
C LYS A 89 -36.16 15.22 16.85
N GLY A 90 -34.86 14.97 16.98
CA GLY A 90 -34.31 13.68 17.37
C GLY A 90 -34.10 12.69 16.24
N LEU A 91 -34.61 12.92 15.00
CA LEU A 91 -34.36 12.10 13.81
C LEU A 91 -33.35 12.78 12.93
N THR A 92 -32.16 12.18 12.82
CA THR A 92 -31.05 12.72 12.05
C THR A 92 -30.63 11.75 10.97
N TYR A 93 -30.50 12.25 9.76
CA TYR A 93 -29.87 11.55 8.65
C TYR A 93 -28.47 12.10 8.40
N GLN A 94 -27.50 11.19 8.25
CA GLN A 94 -26.12 11.53 7.93
C GLN A 94 -25.71 10.79 6.66
N LEU A 95 -25.21 11.55 5.69
CA LEU A 95 -24.54 11.04 4.50
C LEU A 95 -23.06 11.39 4.59
N LYS A 96 -22.18 10.40 4.50
CA LYS A 96 -20.74 10.60 4.48
C LYS A 96 -20.17 9.92 3.23
N GLY A 97 -19.33 10.64 2.52
CA GLY A 97 -18.63 10.12 1.36
C GLY A 97 -17.15 10.43 1.44
N SER A 98 -16.33 9.49 1.02
CA SER A 98 -14.91 9.70 0.83
C SER A 98 -14.46 9.12 -0.50
N TYR A 99 -13.51 9.77 -1.14
CA TYR A 99 -12.83 9.31 -2.33
C TYR A 99 -11.35 9.54 -2.17
N ALA A 100 -10.56 8.50 -2.25
CA ALA A 100 -9.11 8.55 -2.21
C ALA A 100 -8.55 8.03 -3.53
N TYR A 101 -7.63 8.75 -4.11
CA TYR A 101 -6.87 8.37 -5.30
C TYR A 101 -5.39 8.37 -4.97
N THR A 102 -4.68 7.31 -5.36
CA THR A 102 -3.24 7.19 -5.18
C THR A 102 -2.59 6.82 -6.51
N TYR A 103 -1.53 7.51 -6.85
CA TYR A 103 -0.66 7.20 -7.97
C TYR A 103 0.77 7.06 -7.47
N ASN A 104 1.36 5.89 -7.66
CA ASN A 104 2.74 5.60 -7.35
C ASN A 104 3.50 5.32 -8.64
N TYR A 105 4.65 5.94 -8.78
CA TYR A 105 5.58 5.74 -9.86
C TYR A 105 6.94 5.43 -9.28
N THR A 106 7.50 4.29 -9.61
CA THR A 106 8.77 3.83 -9.06
C THR A 106 9.71 3.43 -10.17
N ASP A 107 10.88 4.08 -10.21
CA ASP A 107 12.03 3.67 -11.01
C ASP A 107 13.02 2.92 -10.14
N ASN A 108 13.46 1.77 -10.59
CA ASN A 108 14.59 1.03 -10.03
C ASN A 108 15.61 0.82 -11.14
N VAL A 109 16.87 1.08 -10.82
CA VAL A 109 18.01 0.77 -11.69
C VAL A 109 19.05 0.02 -10.89
N TRP A 110 19.47 -1.09 -11.39
CA TRP A 110 20.55 -1.91 -10.86
C TRP A 110 21.72 -1.84 -11.84
N LEU A 111 22.79 -1.19 -11.44
CA LEU A 111 24.00 -1.07 -12.23
C LEU A 111 24.86 -2.35 -12.12
N LYS A 112 26.01 -2.35 -12.78
CA LYS A 112 26.93 -3.49 -12.81
C LYS A 112 27.24 -4.05 -11.40
N LYS A 113 27.48 -5.35 -11.32
CA LYS A 113 27.85 -6.08 -10.08
C LYS A 113 26.83 -6.01 -8.92
N THR A 114 25.57 -5.70 -9.19
CA THR A 114 24.49 -5.89 -8.24
C THR A 114 23.91 -7.30 -8.39
N GLY A 115 23.16 -7.79 -7.41
CA GLY A 115 22.51 -9.10 -7.50
C GLY A 115 21.60 -9.24 -8.72
N GLU A 116 20.88 -8.18 -9.08
CA GLU A 116 20.01 -8.19 -10.27
C GLU A 116 20.83 -8.18 -11.56
N SER A 117 21.90 -7.38 -11.63
CA SER A 117 22.76 -7.36 -12.82
C SER A 117 23.56 -8.65 -12.99
N SER A 118 23.98 -9.30 -11.90
CA SER A 118 24.67 -10.59 -11.95
C SER A 118 23.81 -11.67 -12.62
N SER A 119 22.50 -11.66 -12.37
CA SER A 119 21.52 -12.51 -13.05
C SER A 119 21.30 -12.11 -14.52
N ASN A 120 21.89 -11.00 -14.98
CA ASN A 120 21.73 -10.41 -16.28
C ASN A 120 23.09 -10.17 -16.99
N ALA A 121 23.96 -11.16 -16.98
CA ALA A 121 25.31 -11.12 -17.55
C ALA A 121 26.18 -9.95 -17.02
N GLY A 122 25.93 -9.49 -15.79
CA GLY A 122 26.63 -8.37 -15.17
C GLY A 122 26.20 -6.99 -15.66
N GLN A 123 25.31 -6.91 -16.65
CA GLN A 123 24.87 -5.66 -17.26
C GLN A 123 23.72 -4.99 -16.51
N PRO A 124 23.60 -3.65 -16.57
CA PRO A 124 22.55 -2.92 -15.88
C PRO A 124 21.15 -3.32 -16.30
N VAL A 125 20.23 -3.23 -15.33
CA VAL A 125 18.81 -3.52 -15.47
C VAL A 125 18.00 -2.33 -14.98
N ALA A 126 16.95 -1.98 -15.71
CA ALA A 126 15.98 -0.97 -15.29
C ALA A 126 14.59 -1.57 -15.17
N LYS A 127 13.84 -1.11 -14.18
CA LYS A 127 12.44 -1.48 -13.96
C LYS A 127 11.63 -0.28 -13.57
N ARG A 128 10.54 -0.07 -14.26
CA ARG A 128 9.56 0.98 -13.98
C ARG A 128 8.25 0.35 -13.56
N THR A 129 7.70 0.83 -12.46
CA THR A 129 6.42 0.38 -11.94
C THR A 129 5.50 1.57 -11.81
N ASP A 130 4.39 1.54 -12.54
CA ASP A 130 3.28 2.46 -12.42
C ASP A 130 2.12 1.79 -11.69
N GLU A 131 1.64 2.40 -10.63
CA GLU A 131 0.56 1.87 -9.82
C GLU A 131 -0.50 2.94 -9.58
N LYS A 132 -1.74 2.64 -9.89
CA LYS A 132 -2.90 3.50 -9.69
C LYS A 132 -3.91 2.79 -8.81
N GLY A 133 -4.37 3.50 -7.77
CA GLY A 133 -5.39 3.01 -6.88
C GLY A 133 -6.48 4.06 -6.66
N ALA A 134 -7.71 3.60 -6.53
CA ALA A 134 -8.82 4.44 -6.10
C ALA A 134 -9.67 3.68 -5.09
N ARG A 135 -10.07 4.39 -4.04
CA ARG A 135 -10.98 3.90 -3.03
C ARG A 135 -12.09 4.91 -2.81
N TRP A 136 -13.33 4.46 -2.83
CA TRP A 136 -14.44 5.28 -2.40
C TRP A 136 -15.23 4.58 -1.29
N ASN A 137 -15.82 5.37 -0.43
CA ASN A 137 -16.71 4.94 0.63
C ASN A 137 -17.94 5.85 0.62
N LEU A 138 -19.11 5.27 0.73
CA LEU A 138 -20.37 5.98 0.92
C LEU A 138 -21.10 5.36 2.09
N GLN A 139 -21.43 6.18 3.09
CA GLN A 139 -22.10 5.75 4.30
C GLN A 139 -23.37 6.58 4.52
N ASN A 140 -24.49 5.88 4.72
CA ASN A 140 -25.78 6.43 5.07
C ASN A 140 -26.14 5.98 6.47
N ILE A 141 -26.49 6.91 7.35
CA ILE A 141 -26.86 6.62 8.74
C ILE A 141 -28.14 7.38 9.06
N LEU A 142 -29.13 6.66 9.54
CA LEU A 142 -30.35 7.22 10.13
C LEU A 142 -30.31 6.95 11.63
N SER A 143 -30.45 7.99 12.42
CA SER A 143 -30.46 7.92 13.88
C SER A 143 -31.71 8.56 14.43
N TYR A 144 -32.37 7.89 15.36
CA TYR A 144 -33.54 8.42 16.02
C TYR A 144 -33.40 8.31 17.53
N ARG A 145 -33.41 9.47 18.19
CA ARG A 145 -33.32 9.58 19.63
C ARG A 145 -34.62 10.17 20.20
N PHE A 146 -35.25 9.42 21.09
CA PHE A 146 -36.48 9.87 21.73
C PHE A 146 -36.59 9.35 23.16
N SER A 147 -37.44 10.00 23.93
CA SER A 147 -37.75 9.58 25.31
C SER A 147 -39.24 9.30 25.44
N LEU A 148 -39.56 8.11 25.94
CA LEU A 148 -40.94 7.71 26.29
C LEU A 148 -41.14 7.94 27.80
N LYS A 149 -42.00 8.83 28.17
CA LYS A 149 -42.18 9.26 29.56
C LYS A 149 -40.80 9.67 30.13
N LYS A 150 -40.71 10.20 31.33
CA LYS A 150 -39.44 10.73 31.89
C LYS A 150 -38.35 9.67 32.12
N ASN A 151 -38.68 8.38 32.07
CA ASN A 151 -37.81 7.31 32.56
C ASN A 151 -37.22 6.39 31.46
N HIS A 152 -37.68 6.47 30.22
CA HIS A 152 -37.24 5.59 29.14
C HIS A 152 -36.58 6.42 28.06
N ARG A 153 -35.32 6.18 27.77
CA ARG A 153 -34.58 6.80 26.68
C ARG A 153 -34.18 5.72 25.66
N LEU A 154 -34.48 5.96 24.40
CA LEU A 154 -34.13 5.11 23.30
C LEU A 154 -33.27 5.89 22.28
N ASP A 155 -32.22 5.23 21.80
CA ASP A 155 -31.38 5.70 20.69
C ASP A 155 -31.25 4.56 19.68
N LEU A 156 -31.91 4.76 18.55
CA LEU A 156 -31.93 3.82 17.44
C LEU A 156 -31.03 4.33 16.33
N MET A 157 -30.25 3.45 15.74
CA MET A 157 -29.43 3.75 14.58
C MET A 157 -29.53 2.62 13.58
N ALA A 158 -29.74 2.97 12.30
CA ALA A 158 -29.61 2.07 11.18
C ALA A 158 -28.68 2.69 10.15
N GLY A 159 -27.82 1.90 9.57
CA GLY A 159 -26.85 2.39 8.59
C GLY A 159 -26.58 1.40 7.49
N HIS A 160 -26.14 1.95 6.37
CA HIS A 160 -25.65 1.24 5.22
C HIS A 160 -24.35 1.86 4.74
N GLU A 161 -23.38 1.03 4.44
CA GLU A 161 -22.06 1.45 3.96
C GLU A 161 -21.67 0.67 2.70
N MET A 162 -21.12 1.35 1.73
CA MET A 162 -20.51 0.76 0.54
C MET A 162 -19.07 1.22 0.43
N VAL A 163 -18.18 0.28 0.20
CA VAL A 163 -16.76 0.54 -0.05
C VAL A 163 -16.36 -0.15 -1.35
N SER A 164 -15.64 0.55 -2.21
CA SER A 164 -14.98 -0.06 -3.36
C SER A 164 -13.52 0.34 -3.37
N ASN A 165 -12.67 -0.63 -3.62
CA ASN A 165 -11.24 -0.46 -3.69
C ASN A 165 -10.73 -1.06 -5.01
N TYR A 166 -9.92 -0.31 -5.73
CA TYR A 166 -9.43 -0.63 -7.06
C TYR A 166 -7.94 -0.34 -7.13
N ARG A 167 -7.17 -1.25 -7.74
CA ARG A 167 -5.73 -1.09 -7.92
C ARG A 167 -5.30 -1.72 -9.23
N ASN A 168 -4.55 -0.94 -10.01
CA ASN A 168 -3.90 -1.39 -11.24
C ASN A 168 -2.41 -1.15 -11.15
N GLN A 169 -1.66 -2.04 -11.78
CA GLN A 169 -0.22 -1.94 -11.85
C GLN A 169 0.24 -2.26 -13.27
N MET A 170 1.20 -1.49 -13.75
CA MET A 170 1.96 -1.77 -14.96
C MET A 170 3.44 -1.80 -14.62
N ILE A 171 4.13 -2.82 -15.10
CA ILE A 171 5.56 -3.01 -14.91
C ILE A 171 6.21 -3.10 -16.27
N ALA A 172 7.14 -2.20 -16.55
CA ALA A 172 8.04 -2.26 -17.70
C ALA A 172 9.47 -2.49 -17.20
N SER A 173 10.24 -3.32 -17.88
CA SER A 173 11.64 -3.54 -17.59
C SER A 173 12.46 -3.56 -18.87
N SER A 174 13.73 -3.20 -18.76
CA SER A 174 14.70 -3.24 -19.84
C SER A 174 16.05 -3.69 -19.27
N LYS A 175 16.81 -4.44 -20.04
CA LYS A 175 18.02 -5.14 -19.63
C LYS A 175 19.17 -4.88 -20.62
N TYR A 176 20.35 -5.33 -20.26
CA TYR A 176 21.53 -5.32 -21.15
C TYR A 176 21.96 -3.92 -21.59
N TYR A 177 21.94 -2.94 -20.68
CA TYR A 177 22.52 -1.63 -20.96
C TYR A 177 24.04 -1.68 -20.98
N PRO A 178 24.72 -0.69 -21.64
CA PRO A 178 26.17 -0.54 -21.54
C PRO A 178 26.63 -0.45 -20.06
N MET A 179 27.77 -1.06 -19.77
CA MET A 179 28.29 -1.26 -18.41
C MET A 179 28.68 0.06 -17.70
N ASP A 180 28.98 1.08 -18.46
CA ASP A 180 29.43 2.40 -18.01
C ASP A 180 28.28 3.41 -17.82
N PHE A 181 27.06 3.02 -18.15
CA PHE A 181 25.90 3.89 -17.96
C PHE A 181 25.63 4.15 -16.49
N THR A 182 25.38 5.41 -16.17
CA THR A 182 24.85 5.84 -14.88
C THR A 182 23.35 5.55 -14.79
N ALA A 183 22.78 5.55 -13.59
CA ALA A 183 21.34 5.33 -13.39
C ALA A 183 20.48 6.37 -14.13
N SER A 184 20.95 7.64 -14.20
CA SER A 184 20.27 8.70 -14.93
C SER A 184 20.28 8.48 -16.44
N GLU A 185 21.38 7.99 -17.01
CA GLU A 185 21.48 7.66 -18.43
C GLU A 185 20.61 6.46 -18.79
N VAL A 186 20.60 5.43 -17.97
CA VAL A 186 19.70 4.27 -18.13
C VAL A 186 18.23 4.71 -18.18
N LEU A 187 17.81 5.60 -17.26
CA LEU A 187 16.44 6.10 -17.23
C LEU A 187 16.09 7.05 -18.36
N ALA A 188 17.07 7.84 -18.84
CA ALA A 188 16.88 8.77 -19.95
C ALA A 188 16.88 8.07 -21.32
N MET A 189 17.64 7.00 -21.45
CA MET A 189 17.86 6.26 -22.68
C MET A 189 17.33 4.83 -22.61
N TRP A 190 16.05 4.68 -22.28
CA TRP A 190 15.38 3.39 -22.07
C TRP A 190 15.52 2.43 -23.26
N ASN A 191 15.59 2.96 -24.46
CA ASN A 191 15.71 2.23 -25.71
C ASN A 191 17.12 1.69 -26.01
N TYR A 192 18.13 2.06 -25.23
CA TYR A 192 19.49 1.49 -25.36
C TYR A 192 19.59 0.09 -24.75
N GLY A 193 18.68 -0.25 -23.85
CA GLY A 193 18.55 -1.60 -23.33
C GLY A 193 17.59 -2.44 -24.17
N GLU A 194 17.58 -3.73 -23.93
CA GLU A 194 16.63 -4.67 -24.50
C GLU A 194 15.33 -4.66 -23.69
N SER A 195 14.25 -4.14 -24.27
CA SER A 195 12.96 -4.09 -23.64
C SER A 195 12.40 -5.49 -23.38
N GLN A 196 12.00 -5.73 -22.16
CA GLN A 196 11.34 -6.97 -21.75
C GLN A 196 9.80 -6.84 -21.89
N PRO A 197 9.07 -7.96 -21.94
CA PRO A 197 7.62 -7.91 -21.96
C PRO A 197 7.05 -7.06 -20.83
N THR A 198 6.11 -6.18 -21.15
CA THR A 198 5.40 -5.36 -20.16
C THR A 198 4.31 -6.19 -19.48
N TYR A 199 4.28 -6.16 -18.17
CA TYR A 199 3.26 -6.83 -17.38
C TYR A 199 2.24 -5.83 -16.87
N THR A 200 0.96 -6.13 -17.08
CA THR A 200 -0.15 -5.33 -16.56
C THR A 200 -1.02 -6.19 -15.67
N THR A 201 -1.24 -5.74 -14.44
CA THR A 201 -2.20 -6.35 -13.53
C THR A 201 -3.39 -5.42 -13.41
N LEU A 202 -4.53 -5.83 -13.97
CA LEU A 202 -5.81 -5.16 -13.81
C LEU A 202 -6.56 -5.87 -12.69
N GLY A 203 -6.57 -5.28 -11.51
CA GLY A 203 -7.32 -5.82 -10.37
C GLY A 203 -8.82 -5.58 -10.55
N GLU A 204 -9.64 -6.61 -10.38
CA GLU A 204 -11.07 -6.38 -10.19
C GLU A 204 -11.31 -5.58 -8.91
N PRO A 205 -12.22 -4.60 -8.94
CA PRO A 205 -12.54 -3.84 -7.74
C PRO A 205 -13.05 -4.76 -6.62
N SER A 206 -12.41 -4.72 -5.47
CA SER A 206 -12.99 -5.31 -4.28
C SER A 206 -14.10 -4.40 -3.76
N ARG A 207 -15.29 -4.95 -3.53
CA ARG A 207 -16.48 -4.24 -3.08
C ARG A 207 -17.01 -4.86 -1.82
N THR A 208 -17.35 -3.99 -0.87
CA THR A 208 -17.99 -4.41 0.38
C THR A 208 -19.27 -3.60 0.55
N ALA A 209 -20.35 -4.26 0.91
CA ALA A 209 -21.60 -3.65 1.33
C ALA A 209 -21.91 -4.10 2.76
N SER A 210 -22.27 -3.16 3.60
CA SER A 210 -22.54 -3.42 5.02
C SER A 210 -23.85 -2.79 5.42
N TYR A 211 -24.66 -3.54 6.17
CA TYR A 211 -25.85 -3.06 6.85
C TYR A 211 -25.66 -3.21 8.35
N PHE A 212 -25.95 -2.18 9.11
CA PHE A 212 -25.75 -2.22 10.55
C PHE A 212 -26.84 -1.46 11.29
N GLY A 213 -27.11 -1.92 12.50
CA GLY A 213 -28.07 -1.31 13.38
C GLY A 213 -27.61 -1.35 14.83
N ARG A 214 -28.08 -0.38 15.60
CA ARG A 214 -27.86 -0.31 17.05
C ARG A 214 -29.11 0.20 17.75
N LEU A 215 -29.45 -0.48 18.82
CA LEU A 215 -30.45 -0.06 19.79
C LEU A 215 -29.76 0.17 21.13
N ASN A 216 -29.82 1.39 21.65
CA ASN A 216 -29.49 1.68 23.04
C ASN A 216 -30.79 2.03 23.78
N TYR A 217 -31.00 1.36 24.89
CA TYR A 217 -32.13 1.62 25.80
C TYR A 217 -31.62 1.93 27.19
N ALA A 218 -32.12 2.99 27.80
CA ALA A 218 -31.85 3.33 29.21
C ALA A 218 -33.15 3.52 29.98
N PHE A 219 -33.23 2.84 31.11
CA PHE A 219 -34.33 2.97 32.06
C PHE A 219 -33.86 3.70 33.33
N LYS A 220 -34.49 4.86 33.61
CA LYS A 220 -34.13 5.75 34.73
C LYS A 220 -32.65 6.12 34.80
N ASP A 221 -31.95 6.13 33.66
CA ASP A 221 -30.49 6.33 33.52
C ASP A 221 -29.64 5.40 34.41
N ARG A 222 -30.24 4.30 34.90
CA ARG A 222 -29.59 3.34 35.78
C ARG A 222 -29.40 1.96 35.14
N TYR A 223 -30.37 1.50 34.36
CA TYR A 223 -30.30 0.23 33.66
C TYR A 223 -30.13 0.53 32.18
N MET A 224 -29.06 0.05 31.59
CA MET A 224 -28.72 0.30 30.19
C MET A 224 -28.60 -1.02 29.45
N PHE A 225 -29.24 -1.10 28.31
CA PHE A 225 -29.16 -2.23 27.39
C PHE A 225 -28.73 -1.74 26.00
N THR A 226 -27.75 -2.41 25.39
CA THR A 226 -27.31 -2.15 24.02
C THR A 226 -27.43 -3.42 23.23
N PHE A 227 -28.01 -3.31 22.04
CA PHE A 227 -28.02 -4.34 21.02
C PHE A 227 -27.45 -3.78 19.73
N THR A 228 -26.55 -4.53 19.10
CA THR A 228 -25.97 -4.22 17.80
C THR A 228 -26.10 -5.40 16.86
N ALA A 229 -26.28 -5.13 15.58
CA ALA A 229 -26.25 -6.13 14.55
C ALA A 229 -25.56 -5.55 13.32
N ARG A 230 -24.70 -6.34 12.68
CA ARG A 230 -24.02 -5.98 11.43
C ARG A 230 -24.03 -7.15 10.48
N ALA A 231 -24.34 -6.87 9.23
CA ALA A 231 -24.19 -7.80 8.13
C ALA A 231 -23.23 -7.21 7.11
N ASP A 232 -22.14 -7.90 6.82
CA ASP A 232 -21.12 -7.48 5.88
C ASP A 232 -21.04 -8.46 4.71
N GLY A 233 -21.11 -7.93 3.49
CA GLY A 233 -20.97 -8.69 2.26
C GLY A 233 -19.81 -8.19 1.42
N THR A 234 -19.02 -9.11 0.85
CA THR A 234 -17.90 -8.76 -0.03
C THR A 234 -17.86 -9.67 -1.26
N ASN A 235 -17.43 -9.10 -2.40
CA ASN A 235 -17.25 -9.85 -3.65
C ASN A 235 -15.95 -10.66 -3.71
N VAL A 236 -15.11 -10.58 -2.69
CA VAL A 236 -13.82 -11.31 -2.63
C VAL A 236 -14.05 -12.81 -2.37
N PHE A 237 -15.14 -13.16 -1.69
CA PHE A 237 -15.50 -14.55 -1.41
C PHE A 237 -16.42 -15.13 -2.47
N ALA A 238 -16.47 -16.47 -2.54
CA ALA A 238 -17.42 -17.20 -3.36
C ALA A 238 -18.88 -16.79 -3.04
N PRO A 239 -19.80 -16.82 -4.01
CA PRO A 239 -21.16 -16.29 -3.87
C PRO A 239 -21.91 -16.76 -2.61
N GLU A 240 -21.74 -18.02 -2.24
CA GLU A 240 -22.37 -18.66 -1.07
C GLU A 240 -21.80 -18.18 0.27
N ASN A 241 -20.59 -17.64 0.29
CA ASN A 241 -19.89 -17.23 1.51
C ASN A 241 -19.67 -15.70 1.58
N ARG A 242 -20.37 -14.93 0.76
CA ARG A 242 -20.17 -13.48 0.67
C ARG A 242 -20.65 -12.70 1.88
N TRP A 243 -21.63 -13.21 2.61
CA TRP A 243 -22.26 -12.51 3.71
C TRP A 243 -21.92 -13.10 5.05
N GLY A 244 -21.49 -12.25 5.98
CA GLY A 244 -21.32 -12.56 7.39
C GLY A 244 -22.29 -11.74 8.25
N PHE A 245 -22.81 -12.32 9.35
CA PHE A 245 -23.68 -11.65 10.29
C PHE A 245 -23.06 -11.64 11.69
N PHE A 246 -23.02 -10.47 12.32
CA PHE A 246 -22.32 -10.21 13.58
C PHE A 246 -23.25 -9.50 14.57
N PRO A 247 -23.98 -10.24 15.43
CA PRO A 247 -24.77 -9.67 16.51
C PRO A 247 -23.91 -9.41 17.75
N GLY A 248 -24.29 -8.40 18.53
CA GLY A 248 -23.65 -8.08 19.81
C GLY A 248 -24.66 -7.51 20.80
N MET A 249 -24.48 -7.79 22.10
CA MET A 249 -25.31 -7.23 23.16
C MET A 249 -24.49 -6.90 24.41
N ALA A 250 -24.95 -5.91 25.18
CA ALA A 250 -24.37 -5.50 26.44
C ALA A 250 -25.48 -5.04 27.39
N LEU A 251 -25.30 -5.29 28.71
CA LEU A 251 -26.15 -4.90 29.81
C LEU A 251 -25.34 -4.08 30.82
#